data_1555e971ed960d99cae0b757d0a25d28
#
_entry.id   1555e971ed960d99cae0b757d0a25d28
#
_cell.length_a   1.000
_cell.length_b   1.000
_cell.length_c   1.000
_cell.angle_alpha   90.00
_cell.angle_beta   90.00
_cell.angle_gamma   90.00
#
_symmetry.space_group_name_H-M   'P 1'
#
loop_
_entity.id
_entity.type
_entity.pdbx_description
1 polymer ?
#
loop_
_entity_poly.entity_id
_entity_poly.type
_entity_poly.pdbx_seq_one_letter_code
_entity_poly.pdbx_strand_id
1 'polypeptide(L)'
;MTSGSPPLLPLDQYIASLARKRMAAGALFRDEDGRVLLVDPMYKPAWDLPGGAVEKEESPHAACRREVAEELGLDRVPGRVLVVDWVPSRPERPEGLIVVYDGGVLAPGEVAAITLQDGELAGYEFVEPGEVAERVSPLLARRIAACVHAVADGTVISLEDGCPVI
;
A
#
# COMPACT_ATOMS: atom_id res chain seq x y z
N MET A 1 21.75 -42.68 -21.94
CA MET A 1 20.50 -41.92 -21.76
C MET A 1 20.84 -40.45 -21.79
N THR A 2 20.69 -39.80 -22.94
CA THR A 2 20.96 -38.35 -23.10
C THR A 2 19.82 -37.57 -22.52
N SER A 3 20.02 -36.99 -21.34
CA SER A 3 19.09 -35.99 -20.77
C SER A 3 19.25 -34.69 -21.55
N GLY A 4 18.55 -34.58 -22.66
CA GLY A 4 18.48 -33.33 -23.39
C GLY A 4 17.71 -32.33 -22.52
N SER A 5 18.31 -31.15 -22.27
CA SER A 5 17.61 -30.03 -21.68
C SER A 5 16.34 -29.73 -22.50
N PRO A 6 15.20 -29.45 -21.89
CA PRO A 6 14.00 -29.11 -22.65
C PRO A 6 14.29 -27.91 -23.57
N PRO A 7 13.71 -27.87 -24.79
CA PRO A 7 13.93 -26.77 -25.70
C PRO A 7 13.47 -25.46 -25.04
N LEU A 8 14.28 -24.40 -25.21
CA LEU A 8 13.91 -23.05 -24.76
C LEU A 8 12.66 -22.57 -25.49
N LEU A 9 11.69 -22.06 -24.75
CA LEU A 9 10.51 -21.43 -25.34
C LEU A 9 10.90 -20.17 -26.13
N PRO A 10 10.22 -19.87 -27.25
CA PRO A 10 10.28 -18.55 -27.86
C PRO A 10 9.98 -17.46 -26.84
N LEU A 11 10.60 -16.28 -26.97
CA LEU A 11 10.54 -15.21 -25.96
C LEU A 11 9.10 -14.76 -25.64
N ASP A 12 8.25 -14.65 -26.66
CA ASP A 12 6.83 -14.29 -26.53
C ASP A 12 6.05 -15.34 -25.71
N GLN A 13 6.31 -16.63 -25.95
CA GLN A 13 5.69 -17.72 -25.19
C GLN A 13 6.22 -17.78 -23.76
N TYR A 14 7.53 -17.53 -23.56
CA TYR A 14 8.12 -17.44 -22.24
C TYR A 14 7.49 -16.28 -21.44
N ILE A 15 7.41 -15.07 -22.02
CA ILE A 15 6.79 -13.92 -21.38
C ILE A 15 5.33 -14.17 -21.04
N ALA A 16 4.58 -14.82 -21.95
CA ALA A 16 3.18 -15.18 -21.74
C ALA A 16 2.99 -16.20 -20.60
N SER A 17 3.99 -17.04 -20.33
CA SER A 17 3.96 -18.06 -19.26
C SER A 17 4.27 -17.51 -17.88
N LEU A 18 4.83 -16.28 -17.77
CA LEU A 18 5.19 -15.69 -16.48
C LEU A 18 3.93 -15.34 -15.68
N ALA A 19 3.98 -15.65 -14.39
CA ALA A 19 2.92 -15.28 -13.46
C ALA A 19 2.78 -13.76 -13.38
N ARG A 20 1.54 -13.27 -13.47
CA ARG A 20 1.20 -11.86 -13.27
C ARG A 20 0.57 -11.69 -11.90
N LYS A 21 0.97 -10.63 -11.21
CA LYS A 21 0.41 -10.30 -9.88
C LYS A 21 -0.25 -8.93 -9.96
N ARG A 22 -1.40 -8.78 -9.29
CA ARG A 22 -1.93 -7.44 -9.06
C ARG A 22 -1.01 -6.68 -8.14
N MET A 23 -0.97 -5.36 -8.28
CA MET A 23 -0.23 -4.50 -7.37
C MET A 23 -1.12 -3.39 -6.82
N ALA A 24 -0.81 -2.95 -5.61
CA ALA A 24 -1.38 -1.74 -5.03
C ALA A 24 -0.27 -0.95 -4.34
N ALA A 25 -0.46 0.34 -4.23
CA ALA A 25 0.48 1.23 -3.57
C ALA A 25 -0.27 2.23 -2.70
N GLY A 26 0.28 2.53 -1.53
CA GLY A 26 -0.29 3.50 -0.60
C GLY A 26 0.78 4.23 0.18
N ALA A 27 0.37 5.22 0.97
CA ALA A 27 1.25 6.03 1.80
C ALA A 27 0.84 5.97 3.27
N LEU A 28 1.84 5.87 4.16
CA LEU A 28 1.68 6.09 5.59
C LEU A 28 1.98 7.57 5.89
N PHE A 29 0.94 8.36 6.07
CA PHE A 29 1.06 9.71 6.61
C PHE A 29 0.92 9.72 8.13
N ARG A 30 1.59 10.67 8.76
CA ARG A 30 1.49 10.93 10.20
C ARG A 30 1.24 12.41 10.43
N ASP A 31 0.67 12.74 11.58
CA ASP A 31 0.69 14.12 12.07
C ASP A 31 1.92 14.38 12.95
N GLU A 32 1.99 15.59 13.52
CA GLU A 32 3.10 16.01 14.39
C GLU A 32 3.18 15.22 15.71
N ASP A 33 2.06 14.61 16.13
CA ASP A 33 1.98 13.74 17.32
C ASP A 33 2.32 12.27 16.99
N GLY A 34 2.53 11.93 15.72
CA GLY A 34 2.86 10.58 15.25
C GLY A 34 1.64 9.70 15.01
N ARG A 35 0.42 10.23 15.07
CA ARG A 35 -0.82 9.52 14.75
C ARG A 35 -0.89 9.25 13.24
N VAL A 36 -1.41 8.09 12.87
CA VAL A 36 -1.50 7.61 11.49
C VAL A 36 -2.77 8.12 10.83
N LEU A 37 -2.65 8.71 9.64
CA LEU A 37 -3.80 9.07 8.81
C LEU A 37 -4.46 7.82 8.23
N LEU A 38 -5.73 7.63 8.53
CA LEU A 38 -6.61 6.65 7.89
C LEU A 38 -7.72 7.36 7.13
N VAL A 39 -8.19 6.72 6.06
CA VAL A 39 -9.33 7.16 5.25
C VAL A 39 -10.51 6.20 5.43
N ASP A 40 -11.74 6.72 5.33
CA ASP A 40 -13.00 5.96 5.46
C ASP A 40 -13.63 5.74 4.08
N PRO A 41 -13.40 4.59 3.42
CA PRO A 41 -13.96 4.29 2.11
C PRO A 41 -15.47 4.03 2.20
N MET A 42 -16.26 4.65 1.32
CA MET A 42 -17.73 4.46 1.29
C MET A 42 -18.16 3.06 0.82
N TYR A 43 -17.29 2.30 0.16
CA TYR A 43 -17.60 1.01 -0.45
C TYR A 43 -17.30 -0.21 0.44
N LYS A 44 -16.70 -0.02 1.61
CA LYS A 44 -16.40 -1.09 2.59
C LYS A 44 -16.42 -0.55 4.03
N PRO A 45 -16.70 -1.41 5.03
CA PRO A 45 -16.84 -0.94 6.42
C PRO A 45 -15.51 -0.68 7.13
N ALA A 46 -14.39 -1.19 6.63
CA ALA A 46 -13.09 -1.02 7.27
C ALA A 46 -12.32 0.15 6.65
N TRP A 47 -11.68 0.93 7.50
CA TRP A 47 -10.81 2.03 7.10
C TRP A 47 -9.55 1.53 6.38
N ASP A 48 -8.86 2.42 5.67
CA ASP A 48 -7.69 2.10 4.88
C ASP A 48 -6.58 3.16 5.01
N LEU A 49 -5.40 2.85 4.48
CA LEU A 49 -4.40 3.86 4.15
C LEU A 49 -4.77 4.53 2.82
N PRO A 50 -4.43 5.83 2.63
CA PRO A 50 -4.52 6.45 1.32
C PRO A 50 -3.73 5.66 0.28
N GLY A 51 -4.36 5.35 -0.86
CA GLY A 51 -3.75 4.56 -1.92
C GLY A 51 -4.73 3.64 -2.63
N GLY A 52 -4.25 3.00 -3.69
CA GLY A 52 -5.10 2.15 -4.51
C GLY A 52 -4.33 1.23 -5.45
N ALA A 53 -4.99 0.81 -6.51
CA ALA A 53 -4.43 -0.12 -7.48
C ALA A 53 -3.37 0.54 -8.36
N VAL A 54 -2.30 -0.20 -8.64
CA VAL A 54 -1.32 0.18 -9.67
C VAL A 54 -1.91 -0.15 -11.03
N GLU A 55 -1.99 0.82 -11.90
CA GLU A 55 -2.52 0.66 -13.26
C GLU A 55 -1.50 0.02 -14.21
N LYS A 56 -1.98 -0.34 -15.42
CA LYS A 56 -1.11 -0.89 -16.45
C LYS A 56 -0.04 0.15 -16.84
N GLU A 57 1.21 -0.28 -16.90
CA GLU A 57 2.38 0.56 -17.26
C GLU A 57 2.66 1.69 -16.26
N GLU A 58 2.05 1.64 -15.08
CA GLU A 58 2.29 2.57 -13.98
C GLU A 58 3.27 1.96 -12.97
N SER A 59 4.17 2.77 -12.41
CA SER A 59 5.00 2.32 -11.29
C SER A 59 4.24 2.41 -9.97
N PRO A 60 4.53 1.57 -8.96
CA PRO A 60 3.90 1.70 -7.65
C PRO A 60 4.08 3.06 -6.99
N HIS A 61 5.21 3.72 -7.23
CA HIS A 61 5.48 5.07 -6.74
C HIS A 61 4.57 6.13 -7.40
N ALA A 62 4.38 6.03 -8.74
CA ALA A 62 3.48 6.91 -9.46
C ALA A 62 2.02 6.70 -9.04
N ALA A 63 1.60 5.42 -8.89
CA ALA A 63 0.27 5.07 -8.40
C ALA A 63 0.00 5.67 -7.02
N CYS A 64 0.94 5.51 -6.08
CA CYS A 64 0.81 6.08 -4.74
C CYS A 64 0.60 7.61 -4.79
N ARG A 65 1.40 8.34 -5.60
CA ARG A 65 1.25 9.79 -5.75
C ARG A 65 -0.09 10.18 -6.35
N ARG A 66 -0.54 9.47 -7.40
CA ARG A 66 -1.83 9.71 -8.07
C ARG A 66 -2.99 9.49 -7.11
N GLU A 67 -3.02 8.33 -6.43
CA GLU A 67 -4.08 8.00 -5.47
C GLU A 67 -4.15 9.00 -4.31
N VAL A 68 -3.01 9.42 -3.75
CA VAL A 68 -2.96 10.45 -2.70
C VAL A 68 -3.51 11.80 -3.21
N ALA A 69 -3.21 12.16 -4.45
CA ALA A 69 -3.74 13.39 -5.05
C ALA A 69 -5.26 13.29 -5.31
N GLU A 70 -5.75 12.13 -5.76
CA GLU A 70 -7.17 11.87 -6.02
C GLU A 70 -7.96 11.82 -4.72
N GLU A 71 -7.52 11.04 -3.74
CA GLU A 71 -8.23 10.79 -2.49
C GLU A 71 -8.19 11.97 -1.50
N LEU A 72 -7.04 12.66 -1.40
CA LEU A 72 -6.79 13.70 -0.38
C LEU A 72 -6.61 15.11 -0.95
N GLY A 73 -6.52 15.26 -2.27
CA GLY A 73 -6.19 16.54 -2.90
C GLY A 73 -4.76 17.02 -2.64
N LEU A 74 -3.87 16.15 -2.16
CA LEU A 74 -2.50 16.49 -1.79
C LEU A 74 -1.51 16.09 -2.89
N ASP A 75 -0.79 17.06 -3.46
CA ASP A 75 0.34 16.76 -4.36
C ASP A 75 1.61 16.48 -3.53
N ARG A 76 1.72 15.25 -3.03
CA ARG A 76 2.88 14.78 -2.26
C ARG A 76 3.65 13.74 -3.04
N VAL A 77 4.96 13.96 -3.15
CA VAL A 77 5.86 12.92 -3.67
C VAL A 77 6.09 11.91 -2.56
N PRO A 78 5.73 10.62 -2.76
CA PRO A 78 6.00 9.59 -1.76
C PRO A 78 7.50 9.48 -1.47
N GLY A 79 7.83 9.27 -0.21
CA GLY A 79 9.19 9.06 0.24
C GLY A 79 9.71 7.65 -0.07
N ARG A 80 10.53 7.11 0.83
CA ARG A 80 11.08 5.77 0.69
C ARG A 80 10.01 4.69 0.88
N VAL A 81 10.28 3.49 0.37
CA VAL A 81 9.48 2.30 0.69
C VAL A 81 9.61 1.98 2.19
N LEU A 82 8.51 1.69 2.84
CA LEU A 82 8.44 1.18 4.22
C LEU A 82 8.28 -0.33 4.23
N VAL A 83 7.30 -0.84 3.49
CA VAL A 83 7.05 -2.28 3.39
C VAL A 83 6.74 -2.71 1.95
N VAL A 84 7.10 -3.95 1.66
CA VAL A 84 6.61 -4.71 0.51
C VAL A 84 5.92 -5.96 1.07
N ASP A 85 4.63 -6.10 0.83
CA ASP A 85 3.80 -7.18 1.37
C ASP A 85 3.24 -8.06 0.25
N TRP A 86 3.65 -9.32 0.20
CA TRP A 86 3.01 -10.30 -0.66
C TRP A 86 1.76 -10.85 0.05
N VAL A 87 0.61 -10.74 -0.64
CA VAL A 87 -0.68 -11.23 -0.13
C VAL A 87 -1.13 -12.41 -0.97
N PRO A 88 -1.38 -13.59 -0.37
CA PRO A 88 -1.80 -14.78 -1.10
C PRO A 88 -3.18 -14.61 -1.73
N SER A 89 -3.49 -15.46 -2.71
CA SER A 89 -4.82 -15.53 -3.31
C SER A 89 -5.89 -15.87 -2.28
N ARG A 90 -7.05 -15.25 -2.44
CA ARG A 90 -8.28 -15.52 -1.67
C ARG A 90 -9.43 -15.74 -2.65
N PRO A 91 -10.57 -16.32 -2.24
CA PRO A 91 -11.68 -16.62 -3.15
C PRO A 91 -12.13 -15.41 -3.99
N GLU A 92 -12.12 -14.23 -3.39
CA GLU A 92 -12.58 -12.98 -4.01
C GLU A 92 -11.47 -12.17 -4.70
N ARG A 93 -10.20 -12.58 -4.56
CA ARG A 93 -9.07 -11.74 -5.00
C ARG A 93 -7.81 -12.55 -5.30
N PRO A 94 -7.18 -12.39 -6.46
CA PRO A 94 -5.90 -13.04 -6.77
C PRO A 94 -4.76 -12.50 -5.88
N GLU A 95 -3.66 -13.25 -5.82
CA GLU A 95 -2.45 -12.82 -5.12
C GLU A 95 -1.94 -11.46 -5.61
N GLY A 96 -1.21 -10.75 -4.76
CA GLY A 96 -0.69 -9.44 -5.12
C GLY A 96 0.47 -8.98 -4.26
N LEU A 97 1.10 -7.91 -4.73
CA LEU A 97 2.12 -7.16 -4.01
C LEU A 97 1.57 -5.79 -3.62
N ILE A 98 1.72 -5.44 -2.36
CA ILE A 98 1.32 -4.14 -1.82
C ILE A 98 2.60 -3.42 -1.39
N VAL A 99 2.79 -2.21 -1.90
CA VAL A 99 3.93 -1.36 -1.53
C VAL A 99 3.41 -0.17 -0.72
N VAL A 100 3.94 0.03 0.48
CA VAL A 100 3.60 1.23 1.27
C VAL A 100 4.82 2.12 1.37
N TYR A 101 4.61 3.38 1.03
CA TYR A 101 5.62 4.42 1.06
C TYR A 101 5.49 5.30 2.31
N ASP A 102 6.58 5.94 2.71
CA ASP A 102 6.55 7.00 3.72
C ASP A 102 5.92 8.26 3.12
N GLY A 103 4.72 8.60 3.57
CA GLY A 103 4.04 9.85 3.23
C GLY A 103 4.62 11.06 3.97
N GLY A 104 5.39 10.80 5.03
CA GLY A 104 5.94 11.83 5.91
C GLY A 104 4.94 12.34 6.95
N VAL A 105 5.30 13.46 7.56
CA VAL A 105 4.45 14.17 8.50
C VAL A 105 3.70 15.28 7.76
N LEU A 106 2.40 15.38 7.99
CA LEU A 106 1.55 16.47 7.48
C LEU A 106 1.52 17.59 8.53
N ALA A 107 1.97 18.78 8.13
CA ALA A 107 1.84 19.96 8.95
C ALA A 107 0.35 20.41 9.05
N PRO A 108 -0.06 21.16 10.09
CA PRO A 108 -1.45 21.60 10.26
C PRO A 108 -2.07 22.27 9.04
N GLY A 109 -1.27 23.07 8.29
CA GLY A 109 -1.72 23.70 7.06
C GLY A 109 -1.98 22.72 5.92
N GLU A 110 -1.24 21.61 5.83
CA GLU A 110 -1.47 20.55 4.85
C GLU A 110 -2.70 19.74 5.22
N VAL A 111 -2.89 19.44 6.52
CA VAL A 111 -4.10 18.78 7.02
C VAL A 111 -5.35 19.61 6.72
N ALA A 112 -5.28 20.93 6.92
CA ALA A 112 -6.37 21.85 6.59
C ALA A 112 -6.67 21.95 5.08
N ALA A 113 -5.71 21.60 4.24
CA ALA A 113 -5.85 21.60 2.78
C ALA A 113 -6.39 20.27 2.22
N ILE A 114 -6.56 19.23 3.04
CA ILE A 114 -7.13 17.96 2.59
C ILE A 114 -8.52 18.18 2.01
N THR A 115 -8.69 17.72 0.78
CA THR A 115 -9.98 17.71 0.07
C THR A 115 -10.27 16.29 -0.34
N LEU A 116 -11.29 15.68 0.26
CA LEU A 116 -11.66 14.29 -0.02
C LEU A 116 -12.32 14.16 -1.40
N GLN A 117 -12.05 13.04 -2.06
CA GLN A 117 -12.69 12.67 -3.32
C GLN A 117 -14.16 12.37 -3.09
N ASP A 118 -15.04 13.11 -3.76
CA ASP A 118 -16.48 12.94 -3.68
C ASP A 118 -16.93 11.54 -4.12
N GLY A 119 -17.77 10.91 -3.31
CA GLY A 119 -18.38 9.60 -3.61
C GLY A 119 -17.46 8.39 -3.37
N GLU A 120 -16.21 8.59 -2.93
CA GLU A 120 -15.27 7.52 -2.65
C GLU A 120 -14.91 7.46 -1.15
N LEU A 121 -14.62 8.58 -0.54
CA LEU A 121 -14.26 8.69 0.87
C LEU A 121 -15.32 9.46 1.66
N ALA A 122 -15.75 8.89 2.80
CA ALA A 122 -16.66 9.54 3.75
C ALA A 122 -15.91 10.44 4.73
N GLY A 123 -14.63 10.20 5.00
CA GLY A 123 -13.85 10.94 5.98
C GLY A 123 -12.40 10.51 6.06
N TYR A 124 -11.67 11.17 6.93
CA TYR A 124 -10.34 10.76 7.37
C TYR A 124 -10.17 11.04 8.85
N GLU A 125 -9.24 10.34 9.49
CA GLU A 125 -8.92 10.51 10.91
C GLU A 125 -7.44 10.21 11.16
N PHE A 126 -6.82 10.96 12.09
CA PHE A 126 -5.52 10.62 12.64
C PHE A 126 -5.70 9.75 13.87
N VAL A 127 -5.20 8.52 13.81
CA VAL A 127 -5.42 7.46 14.81
C VAL A 127 -4.10 7.10 15.48
N GLU A 128 -4.10 6.97 16.81
CA GLU A 128 -2.95 6.47 17.55
C GLU A 128 -2.52 5.09 17.02
N PRO A 129 -1.21 4.84 16.84
CA PRO A 129 -0.74 3.54 16.31
C PRO A 129 -1.29 2.34 17.08
N GLY A 130 -1.48 2.46 18.39
CA GLY A 130 -2.05 1.40 19.24
C GLY A 130 -3.56 1.13 19.02
N GLU A 131 -4.29 2.07 18.42
CA GLU A 131 -5.74 2.00 18.20
C GLU A 131 -6.12 1.67 16.74
N VAL A 132 -5.13 1.65 15.83
CA VAL A 132 -5.34 1.38 14.41
C VAL A 132 -6.08 0.06 14.17
N ALA A 133 -5.78 -0.98 14.95
CA ALA A 133 -6.40 -2.30 14.82
C ALA A 133 -7.93 -2.31 15.06
N GLU A 134 -8.47 -1.28 15.72
CA GLU A 134 -9.91 -1.14 15.95
C GLU A 134 -10.67 -0.60 14.72
N ARG A 135 -9.95 0.00 13.77
CA ARG A 135 -10.53 0.68 12.58
C ARG A 135 -10.33 -0.09 11.28
N VAL A 136 -9.25 -0.85 11.17
CA VAL A 136 -8.83 -1.49 9.93
C VAL A 136 -8.94 -3.02 10.01
N SER A 137 -8.82 -3.69 8.85
CA SER A 137 -8.75 -5.16 8.83
C SER A 137 -7.51 -5.69 9.57
N PRO A 138 -7.54 -6.92 10.13
CA PRO A 138 -6.38 -7.49 10.82
C PRO A 138 -5.10 -7.54 9.97
N LEU A 139 -5.23 -7.77 8.65
CA LEU A 139 -4.11 -7.74 7.71
C LEU A 139 -3.50 -6.34 7.62
N LEU A 140 -4.36 -5.32 7.45
CA LEU A 140 -3.90 -3.94 7.33
C LEU A 140 -3.31 -3.43 8.66
N ALA A 141 -3.87 -3.84 9.80
CA ALA A 141 -3.31 -3.51 11.12
C ALA A 141 -1.86 -4.00 11.26
N ARG A 142 -1.58 -5.26 10.87
CA ARG A 142 -0.21 -5.80 10.89
C ARG A 142 0.72 -5.04 9.95
N ARG A 143 0.25 -4.72 8.74
CA ARG A 143 1.02 -3.95 7.75
C ARG A 143 1.34 -2.55 8.25
N ILE A 144 0.38 -1.84 8.84
CA ILE A 144 0.58 -0.50 9.41
C ILE A 144 1.57 -0.56 10.57
N ALA A 145 1.46 -1.55 11.46
CA ALA A 145 2.42 -1.73 12.55
C ALA A 145 3.85 -1.93 12.03
N ALA A 146 4.03 -2.73 10.96
CA ALA A 146 5.32 -2.88 10.30
C ALA A 146 5.81 -1.56 9.65
N CYS A 147 4.91 -0.77 9.04
CA CYS A 147 5.25 0.54 8.50
C CYS A 147 5.73 1.51 9.59
N VAL A 148 5.03 1.58 10.73
CA VAL A 148 5.42 2.42 11.88
C VAL A 148 6.80 2.02 12.40
N HIS A 149 7.06 0.72 12.51
CA HIS A 149 8.37 0.19 12.89
C HIS A 149 9.46 0.56 11.86
N ALA A 150 9.18 0.38 10.57
CA ALA A 150 10.09 0.74 9.49
C ALA A 150 10.44 2.24 9.49
N VAL A 151 9.48 3.10 9.85
CA VAL A 151 9.72 4.55 10.01
C VAL A 151 10.69 4.80 11.16
N ALA A 152 10.45 4.19 12.33
CA ALA A 152 11.26 4.40 13.53
C ALA A 152 12.72 3.93 13.33
N ASP A 153 12.91 2.80 12.66
CA ASP A 153 14.23 2.16 12.49
C ASP A 153 14.97 2.59 11.21
N GLY A 154 14.30 3.34 10.32
CA GLY A 154 14.90 3.71 9.04
C GLY A 154 15.05 2.54 8.05
N THR A 155 14.29 1.45 8.22
CA THR A 155 14.41 0.19 7.46
C THR A 155 13.33 0.04 6.39
N VAL A 156 13.44 -1.03 5.58
CA VAL A 156 12.38 -1.55 4.70
C VAL A 156 12.07 -2.97 5.15
N ILE A 157 10.80 -3.29 5.34
CA ILE A 157 10.39 -4.61 5.84
C ILE A 157 9.66 -5.38 4.74
N SER A 158 10.12 -6.61 4.48
CA SER A 158 9.41 -7.57 3.63
C SER A 158 8.36 -8.32 4.45
N LEU A 159 7.13 -8.40 3.92
CA LEU A 159 6.00 -9.06 4.57
C LEU A 159 5.41 -10.15 3.68
N GLU A 160 4.86 -11.16 4.31
CA GLU A 160 3.91 -12.12 3.72
C GLU A 160 2.62 -12.10 4.55
N ASP A 161 1.52 -11.71 3.90
CA ASP A 161 0.20 -11.55 4.54
C ASP A 161 0.24 -10.67 5.80
N GLY A 162 1.00 -9.59 5.73
CA GLY A 162 1.21 -8.64 6.82
C GLY A 162 2.17 -9.09 7.93
N CYS A 163 2.80 -10.26 7.81
CA CYS A 163 3.77 -10.77 8.78
C CYS A 163 5.20 -10.61 8.25
N PRO A 164 6.16 -10.12 9.07
CA PRO A 164 7.55 -10.01 8.66
C PRO A 164 8.14 -11.37 8.24
N VAL A 165 8.87 -11.37 7.12
CA VAL A 165 9.66 -12.52 6.67
C VAL A 165 11.02 -12.43 7.37
N ILE A 166 11.37 -13.48 8.13
CA ILE A 166 12.62 -13.59 8.90
C ILE A 166 13.71 -14.24 8.04
#